data_ea29f95a114b6261d21ac168f4f94442
#
_entry.id   ea29f95a114b6261d21ac168f4f94442
#
_cell.length_a   1.000
_cell.length_b   1.000
_cell.length_c   1.000
_cell.angle_alpha   90.00
_cell.angle_beta   90.00
_cell.angle_gamma   90.00
#
_symmetry.space_group_name_H-M   'P 1'
#
loop_
_entity.id
_entity.type
_entity.pdbx_description
1 polymer ?
#
loop_
_entity_poly.entity_id
_entity_poly.type
_entity_poly.pdbx_seq_one_letter_code
_entity_poly.pdbx_strand_id
1 'polypeptide(L)'
;MPKKTGIRLIANNKKAFHDYFIEDTYEAGIALAGTEVKSLRMGKCSIKESFVRVEGGEVYIYGMHISPYEKGNIFNKDPLRVRKLLLHRHEINKIEGKLKEKGLTLVPLKVYFRDSLVKVEIGVARGKKLYDKRQDIAKKDQRREAERDFKVRNL
;
A
#
# COMPACT_ATOMS: atom_id res chain seq x y z
N MET A 1 20.99 -26.02 -11.21
CA MET A 1 19.57 -25.91 -11.23
C MET A 1 19.15 -24.45 -11.01
N PRO A 2 18.53 -23.85 -12.01
CA PRO A 2 18.10 -22.49 -11.81
C PRO A 2 17.07 -22.51 -10.71
N LYS A 3 17.45 -21.99 -9.60
CA LYS A 3 16.47 -21.72 -8.55
C LYS A 3 15.49 -20.74 -9.15
N LYS A 4 14.30 -21.21 -9.37
CA LYS A 4 13.21 -20.30 -9.43
C LYS A 4 13.36 -19.39 -8.23
N THR A 5 13.46 -18.11 -8.49
CA THR A 5 13.35 -17.14 -7.43
C THR A 5 12.20 -17.57 -6.56
N GLY A 6 12.52 -18.13 -5.40
CA GLY A 6 11.50 -18.58 -4.47
C GLY A 6 10.76 -17.39 -3.91
N ILE A 7 9.77 -16.93 -4.66
CA ILE A 7 8.84 -15.94 -4.14
C ILE A 7 7.75 -16.70 -3.38
N ARG A 8 7.68 -16.44 -2.10
CA ARG A 8 6.66 -17.01 -1.24
C ARG A 8 5.81 -15.87 -0.67
N LEU A 9 4.56 -15.80 -1.12
CA LEU A 9 3.62 -14.79 -0.65
C LEU A 9 3.27 -15.04 0.81
N ILE A 10 3.37 -13.98 1.64
CA ILE A 10 3.02 -14.03 3.05
C ILE A 10 1.67 -13.35 3.27
N ALA A 11 1.49 -12.16 2.72
CA ALA A 11 0.27 -11.38 2.86
C ALA A 11 -0.02 -10.63 1.59
N ASN A 12 -1.31 -10.48 1.29
CA ASN A 12 -1.78 -9.78 0.09
C ASN A 12 -2.89 -8.81 0.50
N ASN A 13 -2.79 -7.58 0.00
CA ASN A 13 -3.78 -6.56 0.27
C ASN A 13 -4.80 -6.49 -0.87
N LYS A 14 -5.72 -7.42 -0.90
CA LYS A 14 -6.78 -7.47 -1.93
C LYS A 14 -7.63 -6.21 -1.95
N LYS A 15 -7.86 -5.62 -0.79
CA LYS A 15 -8.65 -4.39 -0.67
C LYS A 15 -7.99 -3.23 -1.41
N ALA A 16 -6.65 -3.14 -1.38
CA ALA A 16 -5.93 -2.09 -2.10
C ALA A 16 -6.16 -2.19 -3.61
N PHE A 17 -6.11 -3.39 -4.16
CA PHE A 17 -6.38 -3.61 -5.59
C PHE A 17 -7.83 -3.31 -5.95
N HIS A 18 -8.75 -3.50 -5.03
CA HIS A 18 -10.17 -3.17 -5.22
C HIS A 18 -10.43 -1.67 -5.12
N ASP A 19 -9.82 -0.99 -4.15
CA ASP A 19 -10.10 0.40 -3.81
C ASP A 19 -9.26 1.41 -4.57
N TYR A 20 -8.16 0.98 -5.19
CA TYR A 20 -7.19 1.88 -5.83
C TYR A 20 -6.84 1.44 -7.24
N PHE A 21 -6.57 2.43 -8.09
CA PHE A 21 -5.86 2.22 -9.35
C PHE A 21 -4.37 2.31 -9.04
N ILE A 22 -3.64 1.24 -9.30
CA ILE A 22 -2.20 1.18 -9.04
C ILE A 22 -1.47 1.70 -10.28
N GLU A 23 -0.75 2.82 -10.13
CA GLU A 23 -0.01 3.43 -11.24
C GLU A 23 1.40 2.89 -11.37
N ASP A 24 2.14 2.81 -10.25
CA ASP A 24 3.50 2.28 -10.19
C ASP A 24 3.67 1.39 -8.99
N THR A 25 4.58 0.43 -9.10
CA THR A 25 4.94 -0.44 -7.99
C THR A 25 6.44 -0.41 -7.74
N TYR A 26 6.81 -0.60 -6.48
CA TYR A 26 8.21 -0.66 -6.04
C TYR A 26 8.36 -1.83 -5.08
N GLU A 27 9.48 -2.54 -5.20
CA GLU A 27 9.85 -3.57 -4.24
C GLU A 27 10.75 -2.95 -3.18
N ALA A 28 10.31 -2.96 -1.93
CA ALA A 28 11.07 -2.43 -0.81
C ALA A 28 11.57 -3.57 0.08
N GLY A 29 12.77 -3.40 0.63
CA GLY A 29 13.18 -4.18 1.79
C GLY A 29 12.45 -3.65 3.03
N ILE A 30 12.58 -4.36 4.14
CA ILE A 30 11.95 -3.95 5.40
C ILE A 30 12.89 -4.28 6.57
N ALA A 31 13.04 -3.33 7.48
CA ALA A 31 13.86 -3.50 8.67
C ALA A 31 13.06 -4.28 9.73
N LEU A 32 13.45 -5.51 10.00
CA LEU A 32 12.77 -6.42 10.89
C LEU A 32 13.70 -6.96 11.97
N ALA A 33 13.10 -7.29 13.12
CA ALA A 33 13.77 -8.07 14.15
C ALA A 33 13.68 -9.56 13.81
N GLY A 34 14.58 -10.38 14.39
CA GLY A 34 14.60 -11.81 14.13
C GLY A 34 13.29 -12.51 14.47
N THR A 35 12.63 -12.13 15.57
CA THR A 35 11.34 -12.69 15.97
C THR A 35 10.23 -12.36 14.95
N GLU A 36 10.30 -11.19 14.34
CA GLU A 36 9.35 -10.79 13.30
C GLU A 36 9.52 -11.64 12.03
N VAL A 37 10.77 -11.89 11.63
CA VAL A 37 11.06 -12.76 10.49
C VAL A 37 10.54 -14.18 10.72
N LYS A 38 10.72 -14.70 11.93
CA LYS A 38 10.23 -16.03 12.31
C LYS A 38 8.70 -16.10 12.21
N SER A 39 8.01 -15.08 12.69
CA SER A 39 6.54 -15.00 12.57
C SER A 39 6.09 -14.94 11.12
N LEU A 40 6.81 -14.20 10.28
CA LEU A 40 6.52 -14.11 8.86
C LEU A 40 6.69 -15.45 8.15
N ARG A 41 7.70 -16.24 8.54
CA ARG A 41 7.88 -17.60 8.01
C ARG A 41 6.68 -18.48 8.30
N MET A 42 5.98 -18.21 9.39
CA MET A 42 4.76 -18.91 9.77
C MET A 42 3.51 -18.30 9.16
N GLY A 43 3.66 -17.28 8.32
CA GLY A 43 2.54 -16.61 7.67
C GLY A 43 1.71 -15.72 8.58
N LYS A 44 2.21 -15.35 9.74
CA LYS A 44 1.46 -14.58 10.74
C LYS A 44 1.63 -13.09 10.56
N CYS A 45 1.07 -12.58 9.49
CA CYS A 45 1.16 -11.16 9.13
C CYS A 45 -0.13 -10.69 8.49
N SER A 46 -0.51 -9.46 8.79
CA SER A 46 -1.64 -8.79 8.13
C SER A 46 -1.24 -7.38 7.73
N ILE A 47 -1.55 -7.01 6.50
CA ILE A 47 -1.35 -5.65 6.00
C ILE A 47 -2.67 -4.97 5.64
N LYS A 48 -3.78 -5.56 6.02
CA LYS A 48 -5.12 -5.09 5.67
C LYS A 48 -5.38 -3.66 6.13
N GLU A 49 -4.92 -3.31 7.32
CA GLU A 49 -5.10 -1.98 7.90
C GLU A 49 -3.83 -1.12 7.81
N SER A 50 -2.87 -1.53 7.01
CA SER A 50 -1.59 -0.85 6.91
C SER A 50 -1.61 0.28 5.88
N PHE A 51 -0.69 1.21 6.06
CA PHE A 51 -0.46 2.29 5.12
C PHE A 51 1.01 2.69 5.14
N VAL A 52 1.46 3.37 4.09
CA VAL A 52 2.86 3.74 3.90
C VAL A 52 2.97 5.25 3.83
N ARG A 53 3.97 5.82 4.50
CA ARG A 53 4.27 7.25 4.50
C ARG A 53 5.73 7.51 4.21
N VAL A 54 6.00 8.63 3.56
CA VAL A 54 7.34 9.19 3.41
C VAL A 54 7.51 10.29 4.44
N GLU A 55 8.48 10.13 5.32
CA GLU A 55 8.78 11.08 6.38
C GLU A 55 10.28 11.34 6.43
N GLY A 56 10.69 12.60 6.34
CA GLY A 56 12.10 12.98 6.41
C GLY A 56 12.99 12.31 5.36
N GLY A 57 12.44 12.06 4.17
CA GLY A 57 13.18 11.40 3.09
C GLY A 57 13.31 9.89 3.23
N GLU A 58 12.61 9.30 4.18
CA GLU A 58 12.57 7.86 4.40
C GLU A 58 11.14 7.34 4.30
N VAL A 59 11.00 6.05 4.04
CA VAL A 59 9.69 5.41 3.84
C VAL A 59 9.39 4.48 5.00
N TYR A 60 8.19 4.60 5.56
CA TYR A 60 7.77 3.80 6.72
C TYR A 60 6.41 3.15 6.46
N ILE A 61 6.24 1.94 6.98
CA ILE A 61 4.95 1.25 6.96
C ILE A 61 4.35 1.25 8.37
N TYR A 62 3.08 1.67 8.44
CA TYR A 62 2.28 1.75 9.66
C TYR A 62 1.16 0.72 9.60
N GLY A 63 0.77 0.23 10.75
CA GLY A 63 -0.39 -0.66 10.85
C GLY A 63 -0.16 -2.07 10.30
N MET A 64 1.06 -2.43 9.96
CA MET A 64 1.41 -3.79 9.59
C MET A 64 1.48 -4.64 10.85
N HIS A 65 0.58 -5.60 10.96
CA HIS A 65 0.54 -6.49 12.11
C HIS A 65 1.41 -7.71 11.87
N ILE A 66 2.38 -7.94 12.75
CA ILE A 66 3.17 -9.17 12.78
C ILE A 66 2.96 -9.78 14.15
N SER A 67 2.35 -10.97 14.20
CA SER A 67 2.07 -11.64 15.45
C SER A 67 3.35 -11.94 16.24
N PRO A 68 3.33 -11.81 17.57
CA PRO A 68 4.49 -12.19 18.38
C PRO A 68 4.87 -13.65 18.12
N TYR A 69 6.16 -13.93 18.09
CA TYR A 69 6.66 -15.28 17.97
C TYR A 69 6.58 -15.94 19.36
N GLU A 70 5.86 -17.04 19.46
CA GLU A 70 5.60 -17.70 20.77
C GLU A 70 6.87 -18.01 21.55
N LYS A 71 7.93 -18.39 20.86
CA LYS A 71 9.22 -18.72 21.50
C LYS A 71 10.13 -17.50 21.66
N GLY A 72 9.68 -16.31 21.25
CA GLY A 72 10.48 -15.09 21.31
C GLY A 72 10.49 -14.42 22.67
N ASN A 73 9.41 -14.59 23.45
CA ASN A 73 9.27 -14.02 24.79
C ASN A 73 9.65 -12.54 24.85
N ILE A 74 10.69 -12.21 25.62
CA ILE A 74 11.17 -10.83 25.80
C ILE A 74 11.75 -10.20 24.53
N PHE A 75 12.10 -11.00 23.53
CA PHE A 75 12.67 -10.51 22.28
C PHE A 75 11.59 -10.09 21.27
N ASN A 76 10.32 -10.32 21.57
CA ASN A 76 9.23 -9.91 20.70
C ASN A 76 9.10 -8.39 20.70
N LYS A 77 8.77 -7.86 19.53
CA LYS A 77 8.48 -6.44 19.34
C LYS A 77 6.98 -6.22 19.38
N ASP A 78 6.58 -4.94 19.54
CA ASP A 78 5.17 -4.57 19.40
C ASP A 78 4.67 -5.05 18.02
N PRO A 79 3.57 -5.83 17.99
CA PRO A 79 3.01 -6.33 16.72
C PRO A 79 2.72 -5.24 15.68
N LEU A 80 2.40 -4.04 16.13
CA LEU A 80 2.04 -2.91 15.27
C LEU A 80 3.11 -1.82 15.19
N ARG A 81 4.34 -2.12 15.60
CA ARG A 81 5.39 -1.10 15.56
C ARG A 81 5.60 -0.59 14.12
N VAL A 82 5.94 0.68 14.02
CA VAL A 82 6.30 1.28 12.74
C VAL A 82 7.61 0.68 12.23
N ARG A 83 7.63 0.28 10.97
CA ARG A 83 8.80 -0.35 10.37
C ARG A 83 9.28 0.46 9.18
N LYS A 84 10.60 0.57 9.07
CA LYS A 84 11.22 1.29 7.97
C LYS A 84 11.29 0.40 6.74
N LEU A 85 10.87 0.93 5.60
CA LEU A 85 11.03 0.28 4.32
C LEU A 85 12.34 0.76 3.68
N LEU A 86 13.04 -0.17 3.04
CA LEU A 86 14.36 0.07 2.48
C LEU A 86 14.26 0.17 0.96
N LEU A 87 14.49 1.37 0.46
CA LEU A 87 14.43 1.69 -0.96
C LEU A 87 15.68 2.46 -1.35
N HIS A 88 16.03 2.41 -2.62
CA HIS A 88 17.10 3.24 -3.15
C HIS A 88 16.67 4.72 -3.15
N ARG A 89 17.65 5.61 -2.98
CA ARG A 89 17.37 7.06 -2.92
C ARG A 89 16.62 7.56 -4.15
N HIS A 90 16.99 7.06 -5.33
CA HIS A 90 16.31 7.47 -6.57
C HIS A 90 14.84 7.01 -6.61
N GLU A 91 14.54 5.86 -6.01
CA GLU A 91 13.16 5.38 -5.91
C GLU A 91 12.34 6.24 -4.96
N ILE A 92 12.92 6.59 -3.81
CA ILE A 92 12.27 7.48 -2.83
C ILE A 92 11.98 8.84 -3.46
N ASN A 93 12.94 9.38 -4.20
CA ASN A 93 12.76 10.68 -4.88
C ASN A 93 11.64 10.63 -5.91
N LYS A 94 11.53 9.55 -6.67
CA LYS A 94 10.42 9.35 -7.63
C LYS A 94 9.08 9.28 -6.91
N ILE A 95 9.02 8.54 -5.82
CA ILE A 95 7.81 8.40 -5.01
C ILE A 95 7.39 9.76 -4.45
N GLU A 96 8.32 10.50 -3.86
CA GLU A 96 8.03 11.84 -3.34
C GLU A 96 7.49 12.78 -4.42
N GLY A 97 8.09 12.74 -5.61
CA GLY A 97 7.64 13.54 -6.74
C GLY A 97 6.20 13.20 -7.14
N LYS A 98 5.87 11.91 -7.17
CA LYS A 98 4.52 11.47 -7.52
C LYS A 98 3.50 11.80 -6.44
N LEU A 99 3.87 11.71 -5.17
CA LEU A 99 2.96 12.01 -4.07
C LEU A 99 2.58 13.49 -4.00
N LYS A 100 3.32 14.36 -4.66
CA LYS A 100 2.93 15.77 -4.80
C LYS A 100 1.74 15.95 -5.73
N GLU A 101 1.48 14.98 -6.60
CA GLU A 101 0.30 15.02 -7.45
C GLU A 101 -0.96 14.75 -6.64
N LYS A 102 -2.00 15.52 -6.93
CA LYS A 102 -3.26 15.42 -6.20
C LYS A 102 -3.91 14.06 -6.40
N GLY A 103 -4.30 13.43 -5.31
CA GLY A 103 -5.02 12.17 -5.32
C GLY A 103 -4.14 10.93 -5.33
N LEU A 104 -2.82 11.07 -5.32
CA LEU A 104 -1.92 9.93 -5.24
C LEU A 104 -1.53 9.65 -3.79
N THR A 105 -1.43 8.38 -3.46
CA THR A 105 -1.02 7.90 -2.15
C THR A 105 -0.18 6.62 -2.30
N LEU A 106 0.50 6.24 -1.23
CA LEU A 106 1.22 4.97 -1.19
C LEU A 106 0.39 3.92 -0.45
N VAL A 107 0.30 2.74 -1.03
CA VAL A 107 -0.39 1.61 -0.42
C VAL A 107 0.51 0.37 -0.43
N PRO A 108 0.53 -0.40 0.65
CA PRO A 108 1.20 -1.70 0.62
C PRO A 108 0.32 -2.70 -0.10
N LEU A 109 0.92 -3.48 -0.99
CA LEU A 109 0.21 -4.42 -1.84
C LEU A 109 0.42 -5.86 -1.43
N LYS A 110 1.68 -6.22 -1.18
CA LYS A 110 2.06 -7.60 -0.86
C LYS A 110 3.25 -7.61 0.08
N VAL A 111 3.31 -8.65 0.91
CA VAL A 111 4.49 -9.01 1.68
C VAL A 111 4.88 -10.42 1.26
N TYR A 112 6.14 -10.63 0.94
CA TYR A 112 6.60 -11.91 0.45
C TYR A 112 8.08 -12.13 0.77
N PHE A 113 8.49 -13.39 0.75
CA PHE A 113 9.91 -13.73 0.73
C PHE A 113 10.37 -13.82 -0.72
N ARG A 114 11.46 -13.14 -1.02
CA ARG A 114 12.25 -13.39 -2.23
C ARG A 114 13.52 -14.07 -1.75
N ASP A 115 13.61 -15.37 -2.02
CA ASP A 115 14.61 -16.24 -1.41
C ASP A 115 14.51 -16.18 0.11
N SER A 116 15.50 -15.71 0.82
CA SER A 116 15.49 -15.60 2.29
C SER A 116 15.15 -14.18 2.81
N LEU A 117 14.93 -13.23 1.89
CA LEU A 117 14.70 -11.82 2.25
C LEU A 117 13.22 -11.47 2.21
N VAL A 118 12.77 -10.75 3.23
CA VAL A 118 11.40 -10.23 3.25
C VAL A 118 11.34 -8.97 2.40
N LYS A 119 10.38 -8.93 1.50
CA LYS A 119 10.11 -7.78 0.64
C LYS A 119 8.68 -7.33 0.80
N VAL A 120 8.46 -6.03 0.64
CA VAL A 120 7.13 -5.42 0.62
C VAL A 120 6.96 -4.74 -0.72
N GLU A 121 5.95 -5.15 -1.48
CA GLU A 121 5.57 -4.44 -2.69
C GLU A 121 4.65 -3.30 -2.30
N ILE A 122 5.05 -2.08 -2.65
CA ILE A 122 4.25 -0.89 -2.42
C ILE A 122 3.85 -0.28 -3.76
N GLY A 123 2.71 0.37 -3.79
CA GLY A 123 2.21 0.99 -5.00
C GLY A 123 1.89 2.46 -4.80
N VAL A 124 2.19 3.25 -5.82
CA VAL A 124 1.66 4.60 -5.95
C VAL A 124 0.29 4.45 -6.60
N ALA A 125 -0.73 4.90 -5.93
CA ALA A 125 -2.10 4.57 -6.28
C ALA A 125 -3.05 5.76 -6.16
N ARG A 126 -4.11 5.70 -6.95
CA ARG A 126 -5.19 6.69 -6.94
C ARG A 126 -6.46 6.01 -6.45
N GLY A 127 -7.13 6.61 -5.48
CA GLY A 127 -8.35 6.04 -4.91
C GLY A 127 -9.49 5.99 -5.92
N LYS A 128 -10.04 4.81 -6.16
CA LYS A 128 -11.18 4.62 -7.06
C LYS A 128 -12.42 5.36 -6.60
N LYS A 129 -12.70 5.30 -5.31
CA LYS A 129 -13.89 5.96 -4.74
C LYS A 129 -13.85 7.48 -4.93
N LEU A 130 -12.68 8.08 -4.75
CA LEU A 130 -12.52 9.51 -4.95
C LEU A 130 -12.67 9.88 -6.42
N TYR A 131 -12.09 9.08 -7.30
CA TYR A 131 -12.19 9.23 -8.74
C TYR A 131 -13.64 9.06 -9.20
N ASP A 132 -14.29 7.99 -8.78
CA ASP A 132 -15.69 7.70 -9.12
C ASP A 132 -16.64 8.75 -8.59
N LYS A 133 -16.44 9.24 -7.36
CA LYS A 133 -17.23 10.34 -6.80
C LYS A 133 -17.12 11.60 -7.64
N ARG A 134 -15.93 11.94 -8.11
CA ARG A 134 -15.74 13.13 -8.96
C ARG A 134 -16.49 12.99 -10.29
N GLN A 135 -16.42 11.83 -10.91
CA GLN A 135 -17.14 11.54 -12.13
C GLN A 135 -18.65 11.56 -11.91
N ASP A 136 -19.11 10.96 -10.83
CA ASP A 136 -20.52 10.92 -10.46
C ASP A 136 -21.06 12.33 -10.20
N ILE A 137 -20.31 13.16 -9.50
CA ILE A 137 -20.68 14.56 -9.25
C ILE A 137 -20.76 15.32 -10.57
N ALA A 138 -19.77 15.18 -11.44
CA ALA A 138 -19.75 15.82 -12.75
C ALA A 138 -20.93 15.37 -13.61
N LYS A 139 -21.23 14.08 -13.63
CA LYS A 139 -22.39 13.54 -14.35
C LYS A 139 -23.71 14.07 -13.79
N LYS A 140 -23.84 14.15 -12.47
CA LYS A 140 -25.03 14.71 -11.82
C LYS A 140 -25.20 16.18 -12.16
N ASP A 141 -24.14 16.95 -12.13
CA ASP A 141 -24.18 18.38 -12.47
C ASP A 141 -24.56 18.61 -13.92
N GLN A 142 -23.99 17.85 -14.85
CA GLN A 142 -24.36 17.89 -16.25
C GLN A 142 -25.83 17.53 -16.47
N ARG A 143 -26.32 16.53 -15.77
CA ARG A 143 -27.72 16.13 -15.83
C ARG A 143 -28.64 17.23 -15.31
N ARG A 144 -28.29 17.84 -14.20
CA ARG A 144 -29.06 18.96 -13.62
C ARG A 144 -29.12 20.15 -14.56
N GLU A 145 -28.02 20.50 -15.22
CA GLU A 145 -27.98 21.56 -16.19
C GLU A 145 -28.87 21.25 -17.40
N ALA A 146 -28.78 20.03 -17.92
CA ALA A 146 -29.61 19.61 -19.04
C ALA A 146 -31.11 19.63 -18.66
N GLU A 147 -31.47 19.22 -17.46
CA GLU A 147 -32.84 19.28 -16.99
C GLU A 147 -33.31 20.70 -16.82
N ARG A 148 -32.50 21.63 -16.34
CA ARG A 148 -32.84 23.04 -16.24
C ARG A 148 -33.07 23.68 -17.58
N ASP A 149 -32.17 23.42 -18.51
CA ASP A 149 -32.29 23.92 -19.88
C ASP A 149 -33.55 23.39 -20.55
N PHE A 150 -33.86 22.12 -20.37
CA PHE A 150 -35.08 21.51 -20.88
C PHE A 150 -36.33 22.17 -20.30
N LYS A 151 -36.37 22.42 -18.98
CA LYS A 151 -37.49 23.09 -18.32
C LYS A 151 -37.69 24.51 -18.83
N VAL A 152 -36.60 25.23 -19.01
CA VAL A 152 -36.65 26.63 -19.55
C VAL A 152 -37.19 26.65 -20.95
N ARG A 153 -36.79 25.71 -21.82
CA ARG A 153 -37.26 25.63 -23.20
C ARG A 153 -38.74 25.27 -23.34
N ASN A 154 -39.29 24.57 -22.34
CA ASN A 154 -40.67 24.08 -22.36
C ASN A 154 -41.62 24.88 -21.45
N LEU A 155 -41.20 26.06 -21.01
CA LEU A 155 -42.07 26.99 -20.31
C LEU A 155 -42.97 27.73 -21.27
#